data_074b5f5a51b3a143c7d4863675d0067f
#
_entry.id   074b5f5a51b3a143c7d4863675d0067f
#
_cell.length_a   1.000
_cell.length_b   1.000
_cell.length_c   1.000
_cell.angle_alpha   90.00
_cell.angle_beta   90.00
_cell.angle_gamma   90.00
#
_symmetry.space_group_name_H-M   'P 1'
#
loop_
_entity.id
_entity.type
_entity.pdbx_description
1 polymer ?
#
loop_
_entity_poly.entity_id
_entity_poly.type
_entity_poly.pdbx_seq_one_letter_code
_entity_poly.pdbx_strand_id
1 'polypeptide(L)'
;MTGVGINGHIAFNEPPKANDVITDEEYKNCGTRCADIATETVVNNGANKLRGALDIFPKRCITLGMKQLLKARVLKVYLYCNWQWGIMRKMALEEESRFMPVSFLQNHPNAEMVITQSLYDFNL
;
A
#
# COMPACT_ATOMS: atom_id res chain seq x y z
N MET A 1 -12.56 0.48 3.40
CA MET A 1 -11.68 -0.29 4.30
C MET A 1 -10.64 -1.03 3.46
N THR A 2 -9.37 -0.94 3.82
CA THR A 2 -8.27 -1.58 3.09
C THR A 2 -7.12 -1.96 4.03
N GLY A 3 -6.26 -2.89 3.61
CA GLY A 3 -4.96 -3.15 4.21
C GLY A 3 -3.86 -2.42 3.46
N VAL A 4 -2.64 -2.52 3.95
CA VAL A 4 -1.43 -1.95 3.34
C VAL A 4 -0.42 -3.04 3.09
N GLY A 5 0.17 -3.05 1.91
CA GLY A 5 1.20 -4.01 1.53
C GLY A 5 2.61 -3.63 2.00
N ILE A 6 3.55 -4.53 1.75
CA ILE A 6 4.95 -4.47 2.23
C ILE A 6 5.71 -3.22 1.75
N ASN A 7 5.33 -2.64 0.63
CA ASN A 7 5.94 -1.45 0.05
C ASN A 7 5.04 -0.19 0.15
N GLY A 8 4.03 -0.23 1.00
CA GLY A 8 3.10 0.87 1.21
C GLY A 8 1.96 0.96 0.20
N HIS A 9 1.80 -0.02 -0.70
CA HIS A 9 0.68 -0.01 -1.63
C HIS A 9 -0.66 -0.16 -0.91
N ILE A 10 -1.70 0.48 -1.45
CA ILE A 10 -3.10 0.29 -1.08
C ILE A 10 -3.89 -0.23 -2.28
N ALA A 11 -4.75 -1.23 -2.06
CA ALA A 11 -5.20 -2.14 -3.10
C ALA A 11 -3.95 -2.70 -3.78
N PHE A 12 -3.83 -2.73 -5.10
CA PHE A 12 -2.55 -3.03 -5.76
C PHE A 12 -2.02 -1.80 -6.53
N ASN A 13 -2.12 -0.61 -5.90
CA ASN A 13 -1.43 0.57 -6.40
C ASN A 13 0.01 0.54 -5.88
N GLU A 14 0.83 -0.22 -6.58
CA GLU A 14 2.25 -0.39 -6.27
C GLU A 14 3.03 0.93 -6.46
N PRO A 15 4.09 1.18 -5.69
CA PRO A 15 5.03 2.27 -6.00
C PRO A 15 5.51 2.18 -7.45
N PRO A 16 5.69 3.31 -8.17
CA PRO A 16 6.26 3.28 -9.50
C PRO A 16 7.71 2.78 -9.46
N LYS A 17 8.16 2.20 -10.56
CA LYS A 17 9.56 1.82 -10.72
C LYS A 17 10.45 3.07 -10.79
N ALA A 18 11.71 2.93 -10.44
CA ALA A 18 12.66 4.06 -10.41
C ALA A 18 12.76 4.83 -11.75
N ASN A 19 12.50 4.17 -12.87
CA ASN A 19 12.56 4.76 -14.21
C ASN A 19 11.19 5.23 -14.74
N ASP A 20 10.11 5.06 -13.97
CA ASP A 20 8.78 5.51 -14.40
C ASP A 20 8.69 7.03 -14.24
N VAL A 21 8.41 7.70 -15.34
CA VAL A 21 8.20 9.15 -15.38
C VAL A 21 6.73 9.43 -15.07
N ILE A 22 6.39 9.46 -13.80
CA ILE A 22 5.05 9.80 -13.32
C ILE A 22 5.17 10.75 -12.13
N THR A 23 4.36 11.79 -12.08
CA THR A 23 4.29 12.70 -10.94
C THR A 23 3.36 12.17 -9.85
N ASP A 24 3.45 12.72 -8.63
CA ASP A 24 2.54 12.35 -7.53
C ASP A 24 1.09 12.68 -7.89
N GLU A 25 0.87 13.79 -8.59
CA GLU A 25 -0.48 14.19 -9.02
C GLU A 25 -1.06 13.21 -10.05
N GLU A 26 -0.29 12.82 -11.04
CA GLU A 26 -0.71 11.80 -12.02
C GLU A 26 -0.98 10.46 -11.33
N TYR A 27 -0.14 10.06 -10.38
CA TYR A 27 -0.32 8.83 -9.62
C TYR A 27 -1.61 8.87 -8.79
N LYS A 28 -1.89 9.96 -8.07
CA LYS A 28 -3.15 10.16 -7.33
C LYS A 28 -4.38 10.10 -8.24
N ASN A 29 -4.25 10.52 -9.49
CA ASN A 29 -5.33 10.52 -10.46
C ASN A 29 -5.49 9.23 -11.27
N CYS A 30 -4.64 8.21 -11.05
CA CYS A 30 -4.81 6.90 -11.68
C CYS A 30 -6.15 6.27 -11.33
N GLY A 31 -6.88 5.86 -12.37
CA GLY A 31 -8.15 5.13 -12.26
C GLY A 31 -7.96 3.62 -12.06
N THR A 32 -9.09 2.92 -11.99
CA THR A 32 -9.12 1.44 -12.00
C THR A 32 -8.45 0.92 -13.27
N ARG A 33 -7.54 -0.02 -13.11
CA ARG A 33 -6.71 -0.51 -14.22
C ARG A 33 -6.17 -1.91 -13.99
N CYS A 34 -5.71 -2.52 -15.07
CA CYS A 34 -4.84 -3.68 -14.99
C CYS A 34 -3.42 -3.18 -14.64
N ALA A 35 -2.80 -3.78 -13.64
CA ALA A 35 -1.49 -3.39 -13.13
C ALA A 35 -0.60 -4.62 -12.92
N ASP A 36 0.70 -4.43 -13.05
CA ASP A 36 1.69 -5.41 -12.61
C ASP A 36 1.81 -5.36 -11.09
N ILE A 37 2.09 -6.52 -10.48
CA ILE A 37 2.33 -6.65 -9.05
C ILE A 37 3.84 -6.61 -8.82
N ALA A 38 4.29 -5.78 -7.89
CA ALA A 38 5.69 -5.64 -7.56
C ALA A 38 6.28 -6.94 -7.00
N THR A 39 7.57 -7.16 -7.24
CA THR A 39 8.27 -8.38 -6.82
C THR A 39 8.19 -8.61 -5.32
N GLU A 40 8.39 -7.57 -4.51
CA GLU A 40 8.29 -7.64 -3.06
C GLU A 40 6.89 -8.03 -2.58
N THR A 41 5.86 -7.59 -3.29
CA THR A 41 4.47 -7.97 -3.01
C THR A 41 4.23 -9.45 -3.35
N VAL A 42 4.76 -9.92 -4.47
CA VAL A 42 4.71 -11.35 -4.85
C VAL A 42 5.42 -12.20 -3.81
N VAL A 43 6.63 -11.81 -3.40
CA VAL A 43 7.42 -12.55 -2.40
C VAL A 43 6.70 -12.57 -1.06
N ASN A 44 6.26 -11.42 -0.55
CA ASN A 44 5.59 -11.34 0.75
C ASN A 44 4.29 -12.16 0.79
N ASN A 45 3.44 -12.05 -0.23
CA ASN A 45 2.19 -12.82 -0.28
C ASN A 45 2.42 -14.30 -0.57
N GLY A 46 3.35 -14.62 -1.47
CA GLY A 46 3.68 -16.01 -1.80
C GLY A 46 4.27 -16.76 -0.60
N ALA A 47 5.19 -16.14 0.15
CA ALA A 47 5.74 -16.73 1.35
C ALA A 47 4.65 -16.95 2.42
N ASN A 48 3.85 -15.92 2.70
CA ASN A 48 2.91 -15.94 3.81
C ASN A 48 1.60 -16.70 3.51
N LYS A 49 1.10 -16.65 2.26
CA LYS A 49 -0.22 -17.19 1.90
C LYS A 49 -0.16 -18.45 1.06
N LEU A 50 0.91 -18.63 0.28
CA LEU A 50 1.09 -19.78 -0.62
C LEU A 50 2.22 -20.73 -0.16
N ARG A 51 2.65 -20.62 1.08
CA ARG A 51 3.67 -21.49 1.67
C ARG A 51 4.97 -21.53 0.84
N GLY A 52 5.34 -20.40 0.21
CA GLY A 52 6.55 -20.27 -0.59
C GLY A 52 6.38 -20.59 -2.08
N ALA A 53 5.22 -20.99 -2.55
CA ALA A 53 4.97 -21.24 -3.97
C ALA A 53 4.80 -19.93 -4.74
N LEU A 54 5.91 -19.24 -5.01
CA LEU A 54 5.94 -17.91 -5.64
C LEU A 54 5.56 -17.94 -7.12
N ASP A 55 5.78 -19.07 -7.77
CA ASP A 55 5.52 -19.29 -9.20
C ASP A 55 4.04 -19.25 -9.54
N ILE A 56 3.17 -19.69 -8.63
CA ILE A 56 1.71 -19.68 -8.81
C ILE A 56 1.06 -18.36 -8.41
N PHE A 57 1.78 -17.43 -7.77
CA PHE A 57 1.22 -16.13 -7.42
C PHE A 57 0.99 -15.30 -8.68
N PRO A 58 -0.19 -14.68 -8.87
CA PRO A 58 -0.45 -13.81 -10.01
C PRO A 58 0.56 -12.67 -10.10
N LYS A 59 1.03 -12.37 -11.31
CA LYS A 59 1.96 -11.27 -11.58
C LYS A 59 1.24 -9.98 -11.99
N ARG A 60 -0.06 -10.08 -12.28
CA ARG A 60 -0.91 -8.95 -12.67
C ARG A 60 -2.26 -9.04 -11.97
N CYS A 61 -2.89 -7.89 -11.80
CA CYS A 61 -4.21 -7.77 -11.18
C CYS A 61 -5.04 -6.68 -11.85
N ILE A 62 -6.33 -6.66 -11.57
CA ILE A 62 -7.19 -5.48 -11.76
C ILE A 62 -7.34 -4.83 -10.39
N THR A 63 -7.01 -3.55 -10.30
CA THR A 63 -7.04 -2.81 -9.03
C THR A 63 -7.86 -1.53 -9.15
N LEU A 64 -8.56 -1.18 -8.07
CA LEU A 64 -9.09 0.18 -7.90
C LEU A 64 -7.91 1.16 -7.90
N GLY A 65 -8.04 2.24 -8.65
CA GLY A 65 -6.99 3.25 -8.70
C GLY A 65 -6.99 4.18 -7.49
N MET A 66 -5.89 4.91 -7.30
CA MET A 66 -5.75 5.89 -6.22
C MET A 66 -6.87 6.94 -6.28
N LYS A 67 -7.28 7.35 -7.48
CA LYS A 67 -8.38 8.29 -7.67
C LYS A 67 -9.68 7.87 -6.99
N GLN A 68 -10.06 6.60 -7.10
CA GLN A 68 -11.27 6.10 -6.46
C GLN A 68 -11.09 5.94 -4.95
N LEU A 69 -9.92 5.49 -4.51
CA LEU A 69 -9.62 5.33 -3.09
C LEU A 69 -9.64 6.68 -2.37
N LEU A 70 -8.95 7.69 -2.90
CA LEU A 70 -8.86 9.02 -2.30
C LEU A 70 -10.19 9.81 -2.35
N LYS A 71 -11.13 9.42 -3.21
CA LYS A 71 -12.50 9.98 -3.24
C LYS A 71 -13.47 9.35 -2.24
N ALA A 72 -13.06 8.30 -1.54
CA ALA A 72 -13.91 7.68 -0.52
C ALA A 72 -14.25 8.69 0.58
N ARG A 73 -15.50 8.70 1.06
CA ARG A 73 -15.90 9.60 2.16
C ARG A 73 -15.24 9.26 3.49
N VAL A 74 -14.95 7.99 3.69
CA VAL A 74 -14.26 7.45 4.87
C VAL A 74 -13.27 6.40 4.38
N LEU A 75 -12.02 6.51 4.81
CA LEU A 75 -10.98 5.58 4.45
C LEU A 75 -10.33 5.01 5.73
N LYS A 76 -10.54 3.72 5.98
CA LYS A 76 -9.95 3.02 7.13
C LYS A 76 -8.89 2.03 6.66
N VAL A 77 -7.69 2.16 7.19
CA VAL A 77 -6.55 1.28 6.95
C VAL A 77 -6.27 0.44 8.17
N TYR A 78 -6.05 -0.85 7.97
CA TYR A 78 -5.78 -1.79 9.06
C TYR A 78 -4.38 -2.37 8.93
N LEU A 79 -3.60 -2.26 9.99
CA LEU A 79 -2.25 -2.79 10.13
C LEU A 79 -2.22 -3.76 11.32
N TYR A 80 -1.85 -5.01 11.07
CA TYR A 80 -1.89 -6.06 12.09
C TYR A 80 -0.69 -7.02 12.03
N CYS A 81 0.19 -6.86 11.05
CA CYS A 81 1.40 -7.67 10.92
C CYS A 81 2.61 -6.89 11.40
N ASN A 82 3.51 -7.52 12.16
CA ASN A 82 4.69 -6.86 12.71
C ASN A 82 5.57 -6.19 11.64
N TRP A 83 5.69 -6.78 10.46
CA TRP A 83 6.44 -6.17 9.35
C TRP A 83 5.82 -4.85 8.84
N GLN A 84 4.58 -4.52 9.19
CA GLN A 84 3.93 -3.25 8.83
C GLN A 84 4.38 -2.08 9.71
N TRP A 85 5.17 -2.33 10.75
CA TRP A 85 5.68 -1.25 11.62
C TRP A 85 6.45 -0.19 10.83
N GLY A 86 7.36 -0.62 9.94
CA GLY A 86 8.12 0.30 9.08
C GLY A 86 7.23 1.12 8.16
N ILE A 87 6.16 0.51 7.63
CA ILE A 87 5.17 1.20 6.79
C ILE A 87 4.38 2.21 7.60
N MET A 88 3.91 1.82 8.79
CA MET A 88 3.20 2.71 9.72
C MET A 88 4.04 3.94 10.06
N ARG A 89 5.31 3.73 10.40
CA ARG A 89 6.24 4.81 10.73
C ARG A 89 6.42 5.78 9.56
N LYS A 90 6.67 5.26 8.36
CA LYS A 90 6.83 6.08 7.15
C LYS A 90 5.55 6.85 6.83
N MET A 91 4.41 6.18 6.86
CA MET A 91 3.11 6.81 6.64
C MET A 91 2.85 7.97 7.61
N ALA A 92 3.30 7.85 8.87
CA ALA A 92 3.03 8.84 9.90
C ALA A 92 4.04 10.02 9.92
N LEU A 93 5.29 9.79 9.50
CA LEU A 93 6.40 10.71 9.74
C LEU A 93 7.08 11.25 8.47
N GLU A 94 6.93 10.60 7.33
CA GLU A 94 7.54 11.04 6.06
C GLU A 94 6.50 11.84 5.25
N GLU A 95 6.98 12.64 4.30
CA GLU A 95 6.12 13.37 3.37
C GLU A 95 5.36 12.41 2.44
N GLU A 96 4.21 12.86 1.94
CA GLU A 96 3.45 12.07 0.98
C GLU A 96 4.25 11.86 -0.31
N SER A 97 4.18 10.64 -0.85
CA SER A 97 4.90 10.28 -2.05
C SER A 97 4.28 9.07 -2.74
N ARG A 98 4.34 9.07 -4.08
CA ARG A 98 3.99 7.90 -4.91
C ARG A 98 4.86 6.67 -4.62
N PHE A 99 6.05 6.87 -4.04
CA PHE A 99 6.94 5.77 -3.62
C PHE A 99 6.50 5.12 -2.30
N MET A 100 5.54 5.74 -1.61
CA MET A 100 4.86 5.20 -0.43
C MET A 100 3.35 5.51 -0.54
N PRO A 101 2.61 4.84 -1.43
CA PRO A 101 1.24 5.23 -1.80
C PRO A 101 0.28 5.46 -0.64
N VAL A 102 0.44 4.71 0.45
CA VAL A 102 -0.37 4.91 1.66
C VAL A 102 -0.16 6.27 2.31
N SER A 103 0.96 6.96 2.06
CA SER A 103 1.23 8.29 2.61
C SER A 103 0.25 9.36 2.11
N PHE A 104 -0.34 9.19 0.93
CA PHE A 104 -1.37 10.10 0.43
C PHE A 104 -2.63 10.16 1.31
N LEU A 105 -2.79 9.24 2.25
CA LEU A 105 -3.86 9.28 3.22
C LEU A 105 -3.68 10.39 4.27
N GLN A 106 -2.47 10.91 4.45
CA GLN A 106 -2.21 12.01 5.41
C GLN A 106 -3.08 13.24 5.11
N ASN A 107 -3.31 13.53 3.83
CA ASN A 107 -4.13 14.67 3.40
C ASN A 107 -5.59 14.30 3.09
N HIS A 108 -6.00 13.07 3.38
CA HIS A 108 -7.39 12.66 3.22
C HIS A 108 -8.26 13.20 4.38
N PRO A 109 -9.39 13.89 4.11
CA PRO A 109 -10.17 14.59 5.14
C PRO A 109 -10.78 13.67 6.21
N ASN A 110 -10.89 12.40 5.94
CA ASN A 110 -11.48 11.41 6.85
C ASN A 110 -10.82 10.03 6.70
N ALA A 111 -9.50 9.99 6.93
CA ALA A 111 -8.73 8.75 6.98
C ALA A 111 -8.43 8.36 8.42
N GLU A 112 -8.46 7.09 8.70
CA GLU A 112 -8.17 6.49 10.00
C GLU A 112 -7.26 5.28 9.82
N MET A 113 -6.18 5.23 10.60
CA MET A 113 -5.30 4.08 10.69
C MET A 113 -5.59 3.31 11.98
N VAL A 114 -5.94 2.05 11.85
CA VAL A 114 -6.21 1.14 12.97
C VAL A 114 -5.07 0.13 13.04
N ILE A 115 -4.41 0.05 14.18
CA ILE A 115 -3.26 -0.82 14.43
C ILE A 115 -3.52 -1.75 15.60
N THR A 116 -2.83 -2.89 15.63
CA THR A 116 -2.84 -3.78 16.80
C THR A 116 -1.95 -3.23 17.91
N GLN A 117 -2.24 -3.61 19.16
CA GLN A 117 -1.41 -3.24 20.31
C GLN A 117 0.04 -3.69 20.14
N SER A 118 0.23 -4.90 19.61
CA SER A 118 1.58 -5.43 19.36
C SER A 118 2.39 -4.60 18.36
N LEU A 119 1.72 -3.97 17.40
CA LEU A 119 2.38 -3.09 16.45
C LEU A 119 2.72 -1.72 17.07
N TYR A 120 1.86 -1.23 17.95
CA TYR A 120 2.07 0.00 18.70
C TYR A 120 3.24 -0.12 19.69
N ASP A 121 3.32 -1.24 20.42
CA ASP A 121 4.33 -1.48 21.45
C ASP A 121 5.71 -1.88 20.88
N PHE A 122 5.82 -2.03 19.55
CA PHE A 122 7.07 -2.44 18.93
C PHE A 122 8.13 -1.33 19.03
N ASN A 123 9.25 -1.66 19.69
CA ASN A 123 10.44 -0.83 19.77
C ASN A 123 11.61 -1.53 19.05
N LEU A 124 12.34 -0.77 18.23
CA LEU A 124 13.59 -1.26 17.65
C LEU A 124 14.72 -1.21 18.68
#